data_7ebbec98ec993040f487a5242d8a67eb
#
_entry.id   7ebbec98ec993040f487a5242d8a67eb
#
_cell.length_a   1.000
_cell.length_b   1.000
_cell.length_c   1.000
_cell.angle_alpha   90.00
_cell.angle_beta   90.00
_cell.angle_gamma   90.00
#
_symmetry.space_group_name_H-M   'P 1'
#
loop_
_entity.id
_entity.type
_entity.pdbx_description
1 polymer ?
#
loop_
_entity_poly.entity_id
_entity_poly.type
_entity_poly.pdbx_seq_one_letter_code
_entity_poly.pdbx_strand_id
1 'polypeptide(L)'
;MITDRPWGTFEVLREHNNYKVKVLTVNPNEKLSLQYHRHRSEHWVVVEGTALVQIGDKEFTLNVNESTYVPIKQKHRLSNPSSEPLKVIEVQSGEYLGEDDIVRLEDVYRR
;
A
#
# COMPACT_ATOMS: atom_id res chain seq x y z
N MET A 1 -16.49 4.08 3.42
CA MET A 1 -15.99 4.72 4.64
C MET A 1 -14.48 4.91 4.52
N ILE A 2 -14.02 6.10 4.87
CA ILE A 2 -12.59 6.44 4.82
C ILE A 2 -12.00 6.22 6.21
N THR A 3 -10.86 5.53 6.25
CA THR A 3 -10.14 5.23 7.50
C THR A 3 -8.87 6.07 7.55
N ASP A 4 -8.68 6.79 8.66
CA ASP A 4 -7.48 7.60 8.88
C ASP A 4 -6.31 6.74 9.34
N ARG A 5 -5.11 7.12 8.87
CA ARG A 5 -3.84 6.52 9.27
C ARG A 5 -2.81 7.65 9.41
N PRO A 6 -1.70 7.44 10.14
CA PRO A 6 -0.68 8.49 10.29
C PRO A 6 -0.14 9.03 8.96
N TRP A 7 -0.08 8.19 7.93
CA TRP A 7 0.46 8.55 6.62
C TRP A 7 -0.59 9.11 5.65
N GLY A 8 -1.88 9.06 5.99
CA GLY A 8 -2.95 9.50 5.10
C GLY A 8 -4.24 8.77 5.38
N THR A 9 -4.89 8.25 4.34
CA THR A 9 -6.17 7.54 4.47
C THR A 9 -6.24 6.34 3.56
N PHE A 10 -7.16 5.42 3.86
CA PHE A 10 -7.58 4.43 2.87
C PHE A 10 -9.10 4.30 2.87
N GLU A 11 -9.63 3.89 1.73
CA GLU A 11 -11.06 3.64 1.56
C GLU A 11 -11.24 2.29 0.90
N VAL A 12 -12.05 1.41 1.51
CA VAL A 12 -12.42 0.13 0.91
C VAL A 12 -13.55 0.38 -0.07
N LEU A 13 -13.30 0.12 -1.36
CA LEU A 13 -14.30 0.30 -2.41
C LEU A 13 -15.16 -0.95 -2.60
N ARG A 14 -14.55 -2.12 -2.44
CA ARG A 14 -15.25 -3.40 -2.62
C ARG A 14 -14.52 -4.48 -1.83
N GLU A 15 -15.30 -5.40 -1.26
CA GLU A 15 -14.73 -6.51 -0.49
C GLU A 15 -15.56 -7.77 -0.73
N HIS A 16 -14.86 -8.86 -1.05
CA HIS A 16 -15.42 -10.20 -1.19
C HIS A 16 -14.54 -11.19 -0.42
N ASN A 17 -14.89 -12.48 -0.49
CA ASN A 17 -14.18 -13.50 0.27
C ASN A 17 -12.70 -13.64 -0.15
N ASN A 18 -12.39 -13.39 -1.42
CA ASN A 18 -11.07 -13.64 -1.99
C ASN A 18 -10.40 -12.41 -2.57
N TYR A 19 -11.04 -11.23 -2.48
CA TYR A 19 -10.40 -9.99 -2.91
C TYR A 19 -10.96 -8.77 -2.18
N LYS A 20 -10.14 -7.72 -2.12
CA LYS A 20 -10.52 -6.42 -1.57
C LYS A 20 -9.87 -5.34 -2.42
N VAL A 21 -10.63 -4.29 -2.73
CA VAL A 21 -10.13 -3.13 -3.49
C VAL A 21 -10.14 -1.91 -2.59
N LYS A 22 -9.01 -1.22 -2.52
CA LYS A 22 -8.85 0.00 -1.71
C LYS A 22 -8.30 1.15 -2.53
N VAL A 23 -8.63 2.36 -2.11
CA VAL A 23 -7.89 3.57 -2.50
C VAL A 23 -7.03 3.98 -1.33
N LEU A 24 -5.72 4.06 -1.54
CA LEU A 24 -4.79 4.60 -0.55
C LEU A 24 -4.46 6.04 -0.96
N THR A 25 -4.57 6.97 -0.01
CA THR A 25 -4.13 8.35 -0.21
C THR A 25 -2.98 8.62 0.76
N VAL A 26 -1.79 8.83 0.21
CA VAL A 26 -0.58 9.06 1.01
C VAL A 26 -0.26 10.55 0.99
N ASN A 27 -0.22 11.17 2.16
CA ASN A 27 0.07 12.59 2.29
C ASN A 27 1.49 12.91 1.80
N PRO A 28 1.75 14.16 1.37
CA PRO A 28 3.08 14.54 0.94
C PRO A 28 4.16 14.17 1.96
N ASN A 29 5.25 13.60 1.49
CA ASN A 29 6.43 13.23 2.27
C ASN A 29 6.16 12.19 3.37
N GLU A 30 5.03 11.48 3.31
CA GLU A 30 4.71 10.41 4.25
C GLU A 30 4.96 9.05 3.61
N LYS A 31 5.05 8.02 4.44
CA LYS A 31 5.25 6.65 3.97
C LYS A 31 4.63 5.64 4.92
N LEU A 32 4.19 4.52 4.36
CA LEU A 32 3.71 3.39 5.15
C LEU A 32 4.89 2.67 5.80
N SER A 33 4.60 1.73 6.70
CA SER A 33 5.64 0.89 7.28
C SER A 33 6.28 -0.02 6.23
N LEU A 34 7.51 -0.45 6.50
CA LEU A 34 8.09 -1.60 5.82
C LEU A 34 7.43 -2.83 6.44
N GLN A 35 6.71 -3.60 5.64
CA GLN A 35 5.79 -4.61 6.14
C GLN A 35 5.67 -5.80 5.20
N TYR A 36 5.08 -6.90 5.68
CA TYR A 36 4.65 -7.99 4.82
C TYR A 36 3.33 -8.57 5.33
N HIS A 37 2.66 -9.32 4.45
CA HIS A 37 1.40 -10.00 4.73
C HIS A 37 1.57 -11.49 4.50
N ARG A 38 0.93 -12.30 5.35
CA ARG A 38 1.10 -13.76 5.32
C ARG A 38 0.09 -14.46 4.43
N HIS A 39 -1.06 -13.83 4.18
CA HIS A 39 -2.21 -14.47 3.56
C HIS A 39 -2.68 -13.81 2.28
N ARG A 40 -2.08 -12.66 1.89
CA ARG A 40 -2.52 -11.94 0.71
C ARG A 40 -1.37 -11.40 -0.12
N SER A 41 -1.60 -11.31 -1.42
CA SER A 41 -0.76 -10.53 -2.33
C SER A 41 -1.50 -9.24 -2.70
N GLU A 42 -0.80 -8.30 -3.34
CA GLU A 42 -1.37 -7.01 -3.71
C GLU A 42 -0.92 -6.59 -5.09
N HIS A 43 -1.79 -5.84 -5.78
CA HIS A 43 -1.42 -5.09 -6.98
C HIS A 43 -1.66 -3.62 -6.69
N TRP A 44 -0.72 -2.78 -7.06
CA TRP A 44 -0.81 -1.32 -6.87
C TRP A 44 -0.77 -0.63 -8.21
N VAL A 45 -1.72 0.29 -8.44
CA VAL A 45 -1.77 1.15 -9.63
C VAL A 45 -1.76 2.58 -9.15
N VAL A 46 -0.79 3.38 -9.59
CA VAL A 46 -0.73 4.81 -9.27
C VAL A 46 -1.72 5.54 -10.16
N VAL A 47 -2.64 6.28 -9.56
CA VAL A 47 -3.65 7.06 -10.29
C VAL A 47 -3.47 8.56 -10.12
N GLU A 48 -2.71 9.01 -9.12
CA GLU A 48 -2.38 10.41 -8.91
C GLU A 48 -1.04 10.50 -8.17
N GLY A 49 -0.16 11.37 -8.62
CA GLY A 49 1.13 11.61 -7.98
C GLY A 49 2.22 10.65 -8.42
N THR A 50 3.24 10.53 -7.57
CA THR A 50 4.42 9.69 -7.83
C THR A 50 4.71 8.87 -6.59
N ALA A 51 4.91 7.57 -6.76
CA ALA A 51 5.21 6.65 -5.66
C ALA A 51 6.66 6.20 -5.69
N LEU A 52 7.28 6.11 -4.52
CA LEU A 52 8.51 5.35 -4.34
C LEU A 52 8.11 4.01 -3.74
N VAL A 53 8.47 2.92 -4.40
CA VAL A 53 8.08 1.56 -4.01
C VAL A 53 9.31 0.76 -3.65
N GLN A 54 9.25 0.09 -2.51
CA GLN A 54 10.25 -0.93 -2.13
C GLN A 54 9.58 -2.29 -2.13
N ILE A 55 10.14 -3.24 -2.85
CA ILE A 55 9.70 -4.65 -2.82
C ILE A 55 10.95 -5.50 -2.65
N GLY A 56 11.02 -6.24 -1.53
CA GLY A 56 12.25 -6.90 -1.15
C GLY A 56 13.33 -5.86 -0.92
N ASP A 57 14.45 -6.01 -1.61
CA ASP A 57 15.56 -5.06 -1.53
C ASP A 57 15.62 -4.11 -2.73
N LYS A 58 14.62 -4.15 -3.61
CA LYS A 58 14.55 -3.28 -4.79
C LYS A 58 13.71 -2.06 -4.49
N GLU A 59 14.20 -0.89 -4.94
CA GLU A 59 13.45 0.36 -4.90
C GLU A 59 13.27 0.88 -6.31
N PHE A 60 12.08 1.42 -6.60
CA PHE A 60 11.78 2.00 -7.91
C PHE A 60 10.63 3.00 -7.80
N THR A 61 10.53 3.86 -8.80
CA THR A 61 9.50 4.88 -8.88
C THR A 61 8.37 4.41 -9.79
N LEU A 62 7.12 4.65 -9.36
CA LEU A 62 5.94 4.47 -10.21
C LEU A 62 5.29 5.83 -10.43
N ASN A 63 5.02 6.13 -11.69
CA ASN A 63 4.28 7.32 -12.11
C ASN A 63 2.83 6.93 -12.41
N VAL A 64 1.99 7.94 -12.70
CA VAL A 64 0.57 7.71 -13.02
C VAL A 64 0.43 6.67 -14.12
N ASN A 65 -0.50 5.74 -13.92
CA ASN A 65 -0.82 4.61 -14.82
C ASN A 65 0.22 3.49 -14.80
N GLU A 66 1.25 3.59 -13.96
CA GLU A 66 2.19 2.48 -13.74
C GLU A 66 1.74 1.63 -12.57
N SER A 67 2.15 0.36 -12.55
CA SER A 67 1.68 -0.61 -11.56
C SER A 67 2.76 -1.61 -11.19
N THR A 68 2.55 -2.28 -10.06
CA THR A 68 3.43 -3.34 -9.60
C THR A 68 2.66 -4.42 -8.86
N TYR A 69 3.24 -5.59 -8.78
CA TYR A 69 2.73 -6.72 -8.02
C TYR A 69 3.57 -6.90 -6.74
N VAL A 70 2.89 -7.07 -5.61
CA VAL A 70 3.52 -7.34 -4.32
C VAL A 70 3.20 -8.79 -3.94
N PRO A 71 4.19 -9.71 -4.02
CA PRO A 71 3.95 -11.12 -3.70
C PRO A 71 3.59 -11.32 -2.23
N ILE A 72 2.86 -12.41 -1.97
CA ILE A 72 2.59 -12.85 -0.60
C ILE A 72 3.91 -13.04 0.16
N LYS A 73 3.94 -12.64 1.44
CA LYS A 73 5.10 -12.77 2.35
C LYS A 73 6.31 -11.92 1.98
N GLN A 74 6.23 -11.13 0.92
CA GLN A 74 7.35 -10.28 0.51
C GLN A 74 7.30 -8.95 1.23
N LYS A 75 8.41 -8.52 1.85
CA LYS A 75 8.49 -7.21 2.48
C LYS A 75 8.35 -6.11 1.44
N HIS A 76 7.63 -5.06 1.79
CA HIS A 76 7.35 -3.96 0.86
C HIS A 76 7.03 -2.68 1.62
N ARG A 77 7.18 -1.54 0.93
CA ARG A 77 6.83 -0.22 1.46
C ARG A 77 6.39 0.69 0.33
N LEU A 78 5.32 1.44 0.57
CA LEU A 78 4.83 2.50 -0.30
C LEU A 78 5.17 3.84 0.34
N SER A 79 5.77 4.74 -0.42
CA SER A 79 6.16 6.08 0.04
C SER A 79 5.74 7.14 -0.94
N ASN A 80 5.44 8.33 -0.42
CA ASN A 80 5.20 9.52 -1.24
C ASN A 80 6.38 10.48 -1.05
N PRO A 81 7.33 10.51 -2.01
CA PRO A 81 8.52 11.36 -1.88
C PRO A 81 8.29 12.81 -2.28
N SER A 82 7.08 13.17 -2.74
CA SER A 82 6.80 14.48 -3.32
C SER A 82 6.02 15.38 -2.38
N SER A 83 5.83 16.63 -2.79
CA SER A 83 5.02 17.62 -2.08
C SER A 83 3.54 17.57 -2.49
N GLU A 84 3.14 16.65 -3.36
CA GLU A 84 1.77 16.47 -3.81
C GLU A 84 1.18 15.18 -3.26
N PRO A 85 -0.15 15.07 -3.11
CA PRO A 85 -0.77 13.81 -2.69
C PRO A 85 -0.51 12.67 -3.65
N LEU A 86 -0.41 11.46 -3.11
CA LEU A 86 -0.29 10.24 -3.88
C LEU A 86 -1.55 9.40 -3.70
N LYS A 87 -2.15 8.95 -4.81
CA LYS A 87 -3.27 8.00 -4.75
C LYS A 87 -2.94 6.72 -5.49
N VAL A 88 -3.19 5.61 -4.83
CA VAL A 88 -2.92 4.26 -5.35
C VAL A 88 -4.19 3.42 -5.20
N ILE A 89 -4.57 2.74 -6.29
CA ILE A 89 -5.59 1.70 -6.22
C ILE A 89 -4.89 0.41 -5.88
N GLU A 90 -5.31 -0.22 -4.79
CA GLU A 90 -4.74 -1.47 -4.31
C GLU A 90 -5.77 -2.59 -4.46
N VAL A 91 -5.38 -3.68 -5.11
CA VAL A 91 -6.18 -4.90 -5.18
C VAL A 91 -5.49 -5.96 -4.33
N GLN A 92 -6.15 -6.39 -3.27
CA GLN A 92 -5.68 -7.47 -2.40
C GLN A 92 -6.33 -8.78 -2.84
N SER A 93 -5.54 -9.84 -2.92
CA SER A 93 -6.04 -11.18 -3.27
C SER A 93 -5.49 -12.19 -2.28
N GLY A 94 -6.36 -13.05 -1.75
CA GLY A 94 -5.96 -14.07 -0.80
C GLY A 94 -7.12 -14.72 -0.09
N GLU A 95 -6.79 -15.70 0.75
CA GLU A 95 -7.79 -16.44 1.52
C GLU A 95 -8.23 -15.71 2.79
N TYR A 96 -7.43 -14.74 3.26
CA TYR A 96 -7.74 -13.93 4.43
C TYR A 96 -7.30 -12.49 4.16
N LEU A 97 -8.23 -11.56 4.32
CA LEU A 97 -8.03 -10.15 3.97
C LEU A 97 -8.20 -9.20 5.17
N GLY A 98 -8.12 -9.73 6.39
CA GLY A 98 -8.23 -8.92 7.61
C GLY A 98 -7.07 -7.93 7.74
N GLU A 99 -7.35 -6.74 8.31
CA GLU A 99 -6.35 -5.70 8.50
C GLU A 99 -5.27 -6.08 9.51
N ASP A 100 -5.49 -7.13 10.29
CA ASP A 100 -4.52 -7.67 11.24
C ASP A 100 -3.47 -8.60 10.59
N ASP A 101 -3.62 -8.92 9.29
CA ASP A 101 -2.61 -9.66 8.55
C ASP A 101 -1.49 -8.71 8.11
N ILE A 102 -0.71 -8.27 9.08
CA ILE A 102 0.41 -7.34 8.84
C ILE A 102 1.50 -7.60 9.87
N VAL A 103 2.75 -7.67 9.38
CA VAL A 103 3.94 -7.67 10.22
C VAL A 103 4.75 -6.44 9.85
N ARG A 104 4.85 -5.50 10.77
CA ARG A 104 5.61 -4.26 10.56
C ARG A 104 7.06 -4.49 10.96
N LEU A 105 7.97 -4.28 10.02
CA LEU A 105 9.41 -4.44 10.23
C LEU A 105 10.05 -3.10 10.61
N GLU A 106 9.53 -2.00 10.06
CA GLU A 106 10.01 -0.65 10.31
C GLU A 106 8.84 0.31 10.12
N ASP A 107 8.58 1.15 11.12
CA ASP A 107 7.46 2.08 11.09
C ASP A 107 7.89 3.41 11.71
N VAL A 108 7.94 4.49 10.88
CA VAL A 108 8.35 5.81 11.34
C VAL A 108 7.37 6.40 12.36
N TYR A 109 6.15 5.89 12.44
CA TYR A 109 5.13 6.35 13.38
C TYR A 109 5.13 5.54 14.68
N ARG A 110 5.93 4.50 14.75
CA ARG A 110 6.12 3.65 15.96
C ARG A 110 4.82 3.01 16.46
N ARG A 111 4.04 2.50 15.53
CA ARG A 111 2.77 1.81 15.86
C ARG A 111 3.01 0.41 16.36
#